data_19f64ca7f2fdd6194b332ddb9726d9d2
#
_entry.id   19f64ca7f2fdd6194b332ddb9726d9d2
#
_cell.length_a   1.000
_cell.length_b   1.000
_cell.length_c   1.000
_cell.angle_alpha   90.00
_cell.angle_beta   90.00
_cell.angle_gamma   90.00
#
_symmetry.space_group_name_H-M   'P 1'
#
loop_
_entity.id
_entity.type
_entity.pdbx_description
1 polymer ?
#
loop_
_entity_poly.entity_id
_entity_poly.type
_entity_poly.pdbx_seq_one_letter_code
_entity_poly.pdbx_strand_id
1 'polypeptide(L)'
;MCIRDRGYENSMAVNHFGHFLLINLLLENIISSEKEILLNGENTKFKPRITVLGTVTANYSELGGRIPIPAPANLGDLAGFKNGFLPPISMANGKKFKPGKAYKDSKLCNMATVQELSKRYTAEKIIINSLYPGCVADTKLFRDTPWLFRVLFPIFQKFITRGYVSQRMAGERVAQVATFTEYAKPAVHWSWGNRQKTGRKAFSQKLSKRIIDPKISKQTYELTQKLVGLI
;
A
#
# COMPACT_ATOMS: atom_id res chain seq x y z
N MET A 1 -10.61 2.64 19.26
CA MET A 1 -9.42 3.13 18.53
C MET A 1 -8.21 2.54 19.21
N CYS A 2 -7.38 1.80 18.47
CA CYS A 2 -6.11 1.32 19.02
C CYS A 2 -5.04 2.37 18.76
N ILE A 3 -4.49 2.96 19.82
CA ILE A 3 -3.37 3.91 19.79
C ILE A 3 -2.13 3.15 20.25
N ARG A 4 -1.01 3.33 19.56
CA ARG A 4 0.31 2.80 19.92
C ARG A 4 1.04 3.73 20.88
N ASP A 5 2.13 3.26 21.48
CA ASP A 5 2.91 3.94 22.52
C ASP A 5 3.33 5.39 22.17
N ARG A 6 3.43 5.72 20.89
CA ARG A 6 3.72 7.09 20.40
C ARG A 6 2.47 7.93 20.10
N GLY A 7 1.27 7.49 20.47
CA GLY A 7 0.04 8.23 20.26
C GLY A 7 -0.61 8.11 18.88
N TYR A 8 0.01 7.40 17.94
CA TYR A 8 -0.52 7.25 16.58
C TYR A 8 -1.61 6.18 16.50
N GLU A 9 -2.59 6.41 15.62
CA GLU A 9 -3.59 5.42 15.28
C GLU A 9 -2.92 4.17 14.67
N ASN A 10 -3.37 2.99 15.08
CA ASN A 10 -2.71 1.72 14.80
C ASN A 10 -2.51 1.43 13.30
N SER A 11 -3.53 1.72 12.45
CA SER A 11 -3.41 1.48 11.01
C SER A 11 -2.35 2.39 10.37
N MET A 12 -2.29 3.66 10.81
CA MET A 12 -1.29 4.61 10.33
C MET A 12 0.11 4.23 10.82
N ALA A 13 0.24 3.91 12.11
CA ALA A 13 1.51 3.51 12.72
C ALA A 13 2.11 2.27 12.03
N VAL A 14 1.32 1.21 11.87
CA VAL A 14 1.80 -0.07 11.35
C VAL A 14 1.92 -0.05 9.82
N ASN A 15 0.84 0.38 9.12
CA ASN A 15 0.82 0.26 7.65
C ASN A 15 1.65 1.33 6.95
N HIS A 16 1.81 2.52 7.56
CA HIS A 16 2.49 3.62 6.90
C HIS A 16 3.80 4.01 7.60
N PHE A 17 3.78 4.49 8.83
CA PHE A 17 4.98 5.01 9.48
C PHE A 17 6.07 3.96 9.66
N GLY A 18 5.71 2.75 10.12
CA GLY A 18 6.68 1.67 10.28
C GLY A 18 7.30 1.23 8.95
N HIS A 19 6.48 1.05 7.91
CA HIS A 19 7.00 0.70 6.58
C HIS A 19 7.79 1.83 5.94
N PHE A 20 7.35 3.08 6.10
CA PHE A 20 8.06 4.26 5.61
C PHE A 20 9.45 4.37 6.23
N LEU A 21 9.54 4.24 7.56
CA LEU A 21 10.81 4.26 8.28
C LEU A 21 11.73 3.13 7.81
N LEU A 22 11.21 1.89 7.75
CA LEU A 22 11.98 0.74 7.30
C LEU A 22 12.53 0.92 5.88
N ILE A 23 11.70 1.42 4.95
CA ILE A 23 12.13 1.68 3.58
C ILE A 23 13.28 2.71 3.58
N ASN A 24 13.13 3.84 4.27
CA ASN A 24 14.14 4.88 4.26
C ASN A 24 15.47 4.45 4.93
N LEU A 25 15.41 3.66 6.01
CA LEU A 25 16.60 3.13 6.69
C LEU A 25 17.36 2.10 5.84
N LEU A 26 16.67 1.34 5.01
CA LEU A 26 17.28 0.29 4.18
C LEU A 26 17.58 0.74 2.75
N LEU A 27 17.13 1.92 2.34
CA LEU A 27 17.11 2.34 0.95
C LEU A 27 18.50 2.33 0.29
N GLU A 28 19.50 2.91 0.94
CA GLU A 28 20.87 2.94 0.42
C GLU A 28 21.48 1.54 0.34
N ASN A 29 21.21 0.70 1.33
CA ASN A 29 21.66 -0.70 1.33
C ASN A 29 21.01 -1.50 0.19
N ILE A 30 19.72 -1.24 -0.08
CA ILE A 30 19.00 -1.88 -1.19
C ILE A 30 19.55 -1.40 -2.53
N ILE A 31 19.79 -0.10 -2.69
CA ILE A 31 20.37 0.47 -3.93
C ILE A 31 21.76 -0.12 -4.20
N SER A 32 22.60 -0.22 -3.17
CA SER A 32 23.96 -0.79 -3.30
C SER A 32 23.99 -2.32 -3.46
N SER A 33 22.85 -3.00 -3.32
CA SER A 33 22.73 -4.46 -3.48
C SER A 33 22.58 -4.93 -4.92
N GLU A 34 22.78 -4.07 -5.92
CA GLU A 34 22.75 -4.47 -7.34
C GLU A 34 23.69 -5.65 -7.57
N LYS A 35 23.17 -6.76 -8.07
CA LYS A 35 23.93 -7.98 -8.31
C LYS A 35 23.77 -8.42 -9.76
N GLU A 36 24.88 -8.82 -10.34
CA GLU A 36 24.87 -9.64 -11.54
C GLU A 36 24.77 -11.10 -11.12
N ILE A 37 23.81 -11.81 -11.62
CA ILE A 37 23.62 -13.25 -11.40
C ILE A 37 23.74 -13.95 -12.73
N LEU A 38 24.54 -15.01 -12.75
CA LEU A 38 24.63 -15.88 -13.92
C LEU A 38 23.38 -16.75 -14.00
N LEU A 39 22.47 -16.42 -14.94
CA LEU A 39 21.29 -17.22 -15.24
C LEU A 39 21.45 -17.83 -16.64
N ASN A 40 21.39 -19.15 -16.71
CA ASN A 40 21.48 -19.89 -17.97
C ASN A 40 22.73 -19.53 -18.83
N GLY A 41 23.85 -19.22 -18.18
CA GLY A 41 25.08 -18.83 -18.87
C GLY A 41 25.19 -17.36 -19.28
N GLU A 42 24.19 -16.53 -18.96
CA GLU A 42 24.19 -15.10 -19.23
C GLU A 42 24.24 -14.28 -17.93
N ASN A 43 25.08 -13.25 -17.91
CA ASN A 43 25.11 -12.29 -16.79
C ASN A 43 23.85 -11.43 -16.84
N THR A 44 22.93 -11.69 -15.92
CA THR A 44 21.69 -10.93 -15.81
C THR A 44 21.79 -9.95 -14.63
N LYS A 45 21.66 -8.66 -14.93
CA LYS A 45 21.56 -7.61 -13.90
C LYS A 45 20.16 -7.57 -13.30
N PHE A 46 20.07 -7.84 -12.00
CA PHE A 46 18.85 -7.62 -11.24
C PHE A 46 18.86 -6.24 -10.58
N LYS A 47 17.94 -5.39 -11.03
CA LYS A 47 17.72 -4.10 -10.38
C LYS A 47 17.08 -4.29 -9.00
N PRO A 48 17.60 -3.62 -7.98
CA PRO A 48 16.96 -3.58 -6.67
C PRO A 48 15.51 -3.15 -6.78
N ARG A 49 14.64 -3.72 -5.95
CA ARG A 49 13.20 -3.44 -6.02
C ARG A 49 12.57 -3.32 -4.64
N ILE A 50 11.73 -2.30 -4.50
CA ILE A 50 10.82 -2.13 -3.36
C ILE A 50 9.39 -2.21 -3.88
N THR A 51 8.64 -3.18 -3.38
CA THR A 51 7.24 -3.36 -3.74
C THR A 51 6.35 -3.20 -2.50
N VAL A 52 5.51 -2.17 -2.50
CA VAL A 52 4.67 -1.81 -1.35
C VAL A 52 3.26 -2.37 -1.52
N LEU A 53 2.73 -3.06 -0.50
CA LEU A 53 1.36 -3.56 -0.52
C LEU A 53 0.35 -2.42 -0.45
N GLY A 54 -0.34 -2.18 -1.55
CA GLY A 54 -1.46 -1.27 -1.67
C GLY A 54 -2.81 -1.95 -1.47
N THR A 55 -3.87 -1.29 -1.90
CA THR A 55 -5.24 -1.83 -1.89
C THR A 55 -6.13 -1.14 -2.93
N VAL A 56 -7.10 -1.86 -3.45
CA VAL A 56 -8.14 -1.27 -4.30
C VAL A 56 -9.06 -0.32 -3.54
N THR A 57 -9.19 -0.49 -2.21
CA THR A 57 -10.09 0.35 -1.38
C THR A 57 -9.55 1.75 -1.11
N ALA A 58 -8.27 2.01 -1.34
CA ALA A 58 -7.66 3.34 -1.30
C ALA A 58 -7.68 4.04 -2.68
N ASN A 59 -7.89 3.30 -3.76
CA ASN A 59 -7.86 3.82 -5.11
C ASN A 59 -9.27 4.22 -5.60
N TYR A 60 -9.57 5.51 -5.58
CA TYR A 60 -10.88 6.04 -5.97
C TYR A 60 -11.23 5.84 -7.46
N SER A 61 -10.28 5.49 -8.30
CA SER A 61 -10.54 5.08 -9.70
C SER A 61 -11.23 3.72 -9.79
N GLU A 62 -11.17 2.91 -8.73
CA GLU A 62 -11.76 1.60 -8.66
C GLU A 62 -13.06 1.57 -7.87
N LEU A 63 -13.93 0.59 -8.17
CA LEU A 63 -15.19 0.41 -7.44
C LEU A 63 -14.95 0.28 -5.93
N GLY A 64 -13.96 -0.52 -5.53
CA GLY A 64 -13.60 -0.71 -4.11
C GLY A 64 -13.27 0.58 -3.38
N GLY A 65 -12.59 1.52 -4.05
CA GLY A 65 -12.26 2.84 -3.50
C GLY A 65 -13.45 3.79 -3.42
N ARG A 66 -14.47 3.59 -4.27
CA ARG A 66 -15.70 4.42 -4.29
C ARG A 66 -16.72 4.00 -3.22
N ILE A 67 -16.62 2.77 -2.70
CA ILE A 67 -17.54 2.30 -1.65
C ILE A 67 -17.40 3.19 -0.41
N PRO A 68 -18.49 3.87 0.03
CA PRO A 68 -18.42 4.87 1.10
C PRO A 68 -18.45 4.26 2.51
N ILE A 69 -18.14 2.99 2.68
CA ILE A 69 -18.22 2.28 3.96
C ILE A 69 -16.82 2.12 4.56
N PRO A 70 -16.51 2.71 5.72
CA PRO A 70 -17.30 3.73 6.45
C PRO A 70 -17.19 5.12 5.81
N ALA A 71 -16.22 5.34 4.96
CA ALA A 71 -15.97 6.50 4.11
C ALA A 71 -14.87 6.20 3.09
N PRO A 72 -14.80 6.90 1.95
CA PRO A 72 -13.69 6.77 1.01
C PRO A 72 -12.38 7.30 1.62
N ALA A 73 -11.23 6.79 1.12
CA ALA A 73 -9.91 7.30 1.48
C ALA A 73 -9.81 8.79 1.11
N ASN A 74 -9.36 9.59 2.06
CA ASN A 74 -9.17 11.02 1.86
C ASN A 74 -8.26 11.61 2.94
N LEU A 75 -7.09 12.09 2.55
CA LEU A 75 -6.10 12.69 3.45
C LEU A 75 -6.42 14.17 3.77
N GLY A 76 -7.37 14.78 3.03
CA GLY A 76 -7.68 16.21 3.15
C GLY A 76 -6.45 17.07 2.88
N ASP A 77 -6.27 18.06 3.73
CA ASP A 77 -5.10 18.96 3.76
C ASP A 77 -3.94 18.43 4.65
N LEU A 78 -4.01 17.15 5.05
CA LEU A 78 -3.05 16.52 5.96
C LEU A 78 -3.05 17.12 7.38
N ALA A 79 -4.19 17.62 7.87
CA ALA A 79 -4.27 18.25 9.19
C ALA A 79 -3.76 17.34 10.33
N GLY A 80 -4.02 16.02 10.26
CA GLY A 80 -3.50 15.07 11.24
C GLY A 80 -1.98 14.98 11.21
N PHE A 81 -1.36 14.96 10.05
CA PHE A 81 0.10 14.96 9.91
C PHE A 81 0.72 16.26 10.42
N LYS A 82 0.16 17.41 10.05
CA LYS A 82 0.63 18.73 10.48
C LYS A 82 0.57 18.91 11.99
N ASN A 83 -0.43 18.30 12.62
CA ASN A 83 -0.65 18.37 14.09
C ASN A 83 0.00 17.20 14.85
N GLY A 84 0.78 16.36 14.21
CA GLY A 84 1.43 15.20 14.84
C GLY A 84 0.44 14.16 15.39
N PHE A 85 -0.78 14.11 14.85
CA PHE A 85 -1.87 13.24 15.33
C PHE A 85 -2.22 13.43 16.82
N LEU A 86 -1.94 14.61 17.37
CA LEU A 86 -2.26 14.94 18.75
C LEU A 86 -3.78 15.02 18.97
N PRO A 87 -4.29 14.56 20.12
CA PRO A 87 -5.71 14.69 20.44
C PRO A 87 -6.22 16.14 20.32
N PRO A 88 -7.45 16.35 19.82
CA PRO A 88 -8.45 15.35 19.42
C PRO A 88 -8.29 14.82 17.99
N ILE A 89 -7.23 15.15 17.28
CA ILE A 89 -7.03 14.79 15.87
C ILE A 89 -6.36 13.43 15.78
N SER A 90 -7.09 12.43 15.30
CA SER A 90 -6.60 11.06 15.16
C SER A 90 -6.63 10.52 13.73
N MET A 91 -7.14 11.30 12.78
CA MET A 91 -7.23 10.95 11.37
C MET A 91 -6.38 11.88 10.51
N ALA A 92 -5.82 11.37 9.42
CA ALA A 92 -4.98 12.12 8.49
C ALA A 92 -5.61 13.45 8.05
N ASN A 93 -6.91 13.47 7.82
CA ASN A 93 -7.68 14.65 7.41
C ASN A 93 -8.23 15.48 8.58
N GLY A 94 -7.78 15.26 9.80
CA GLY A 94 -8.21 15.99 10.99
C GLY A 94 -9.63 15.71 11.50
N LYS A 95 -10.36 14.78 10.89
CA LYS A 95 -11.75 14.48 11.26
C LYS A 95 -11.83 13.37 12.31
N LYS A 96 -13.04 13.17 12.85
CA LYS A 96 -13.37 12.11 13.80
C LYS A 96 -12.97 10.73 13.27
N PHE A 97 -12.42 9.90 14.18
CA PHE A 97 -11.94 8.56 13.87
C PHE A 97 -13.01 7.64 13.28
N LYS A 98 -12.63 6.94 12.21
CA LYS A 98 -13.41 5.88 11.56
C LYS A 98 -12.46 4.71 11.18
N PRO A 99 -12.57 3.52 11.81
CA PRO A 99 -11.59 2.43 11.66
C PRO A 99 -11.28 2.04 10.22
N GLY A 100 -12.30 1.70 9.44
CA GLY A 100 -12.10 1.31 8.05
C GLY A 100 -11.55 2.42 7.16
N LYS A 101 -11.85 3.69 7.47
CA LYS A 101 -11.24 4.84 6.78
C LYS A 101 -9.78 4.99 7.17
N ALA A 102 -9.42 4.79 8.44
CA ALA A 102 -8.02 4.84 8.89
C ALA A 102 -7.14 3.85 8.12
N TYR A 103 -7.62 2.62 7.93
CA TYR A 103 -6.96 1.64 7.07
C TYR A 103 -6.82 2.14 5.63
N LYS A 104 -7.88 2.65 5.02
CA LYS A 104 -7.85 3.16 3.64
C LYS A 104 -6.89 4.35 3.50
N ASP A 105 -6.90 5.26 4.47
CA ASP A 105 -6.00 6.43 4.49
C ASP A 105 -4.53 6.00 4.62
N SER A 106 -4.20 5.04 5.50
CA SER A 106 -2.84 4.52 5.63
C SER A 106 -2.31 3.89 4.33
N LYS A 107 -3.19 3.18 3.60
CA LYS A 107 -2.84 2.59 2.31
C LYS A 107 -2.74 3.63 1.19
N LEU A 108 -3.55 4.71 1.26
CA LEU A 108 -3.42 5.85 0.35
C LEU A 108 -2.06 6.55 0.55
N CYS A 109 -1.63 6.74 1.80
CA CYS A 109 -0.29 7.27 2.12
C CYS A 109 0.83 6.40 1.53
N ASN A 110 0.73 5.07 1.65
CA ASN A 110 1.71 4.16 1.05
C ASN A 110 1.81 4.32 -0.47
N MET A 111 0.66 4.38 -1.14
CA MET A 111 0.64 4.54 -2.60
C MET A 111 1.14 5.91 -3.03
N ALA A 112 0.83 6.98 -2.29
CA ALA A 112 1.37 8.33 -2.52
C ALA A 112 2.89 8.38 -2.28
N THR A 113 3.38 7.70 -1.25
CA THR A 113 4.82 7.56 -0.96
C THR A 113 5.56 6.84 -2.10
N VAL A 114 4.98 5.78 -2.67
CA VAL A 114 5.55 5.11 -3.85
C VAL A 114 5.69 6.08 -5.02
N GLN A 115 4.68 6.94 -5.27
CA GLN A 115 4.76 7.95 -6.31
C GLN A 115 5.89 8.96 -6.06
N GLU A 116 6.06 9.40 -4.82
CA GLU A 116 7.10 10.36 -4.46
C GLU A 116 8.51 9.73 -4.51
N LEU A 117 8.70 8.54 -3.94
CA LEU A 117 9.98 7.82 -3.99
C LEU A 117 10.42 7.52 -5.42
N SER A 118 9.48 7.13 -6.29
CA SER A 118 9.78 6.87 -7.71
C SER A 118 10.20 8.11 -8.51
N LYS A 119 9.92 9.32 -7.99
CA LYS A 119 10.44 10.57 -8.56
C LYS A 119 11.82 10.93 -8.03
N ARG A 120 12.09 10.62 -6.75
CA ARG A 120 13.36 10.92 -6.08
C ARG A 120 14.48 10.00 -6.50
N TYR A 121 14.15 8.75 -6.83
CA TYR A 121 15.10 7.72 -7.19
C TYR A 121 14.82 7.21 -8.61
N THR A 122 15.83 7.29 -9.46
CA THR A 122 15.68 6.91 -10.87
C THR A 122 15.54 5.40 -11.03
N ALA A 123 14.85 4.97 -12.08
CA ALA A 123 14.64 3.56 -12.38
C ALA A 123 15.93 2.81 -12.76
N GLU A 124 17.02 3.52 -13.04
CA GLU A 124 18.34 2.91 -13.24
C GLU A 124 18.90 2.37 -11.91
N LYS A 125 18.63 3.05 -10.80
CA LYS A 125 19.14 2.68 -9.47
C LYS A 125 18.24 1.69 -8.75
N ILE A 126 16.91 1.92 -8.78
CA ILE A 126 15.96 1.11 -8.03
C ILE A 126 14.57 1.16 -8.65
N ILE A 127 13.86 0.07 -8.62
CA ILE A 127 12.45 0.02 -9.01
C ILE A 127 11.57 0.10 -7.76
N ILE A 128 10.73 1.14 -7.68
CA ILE A 128 9.79 1.32 -6.57
C ILE A 128 8.37 1.29 -7.13
N ASN A 129 7.58 0.31 -6.71
CA ASN A 129 6.22 0.11 -7.18
C ASN A 129 5.29 -0.37 -6.06
N SER A 130 4.04 -0.57 -6.37
CA SER A 130 3.07 -1.10 -5.42
C SER A 130 2.21 -2.18 -6.05
N LEU A 131 1.59 -3.01 -5.22
CA LEU A 131 0.69 -4.04 -5.70
C LEU A 131 -0.52 -4.28 -4.79
N TYR A 132 -1.59 -4.78 -5.39
CA TYR A 132 -2.72 -5.40 -4.71
C TYR A 132 -2.84 -6.86 -5.18
N PRO A 133 -2.50 -7.84 -4.34
CA PRO A 133 -2.47 -9.25 -4.76
C PRO A 133 -3.84 -9.91 -4.84
N GLY A 134 -4.88 -9.25 -4.38
CA GLY A 134 -6.25 -9.75 -4.26
C GLY A 134 -6.76 -9.74 -2.82
N CYS A 135 -8.01 -10.14 -2.61
CA CYS A 135 -8.64 -10.18 -1.29
C CYS A 135 -8.41 -11.53 -0.62
N VAL A 136 -7.57 -11.57 0.41
CA VAL A 136 -7.32 -12.78 1.23
C VAL A 136 -8.25 -12.72 2.45
N ALA A 137 -9.49 -13.18 2.27
CA ALA A 137 -10.56 -12.99 3.24
C ALA A 137 -10.45 -13.88 4.49
N ASP A 138 -9.70 -14.96 4.42
CA ASP A 138 -9.53 -15.98 5.48
C ASP A 138 -8.28 -15.76 6.35
N THR A 139 -7.70 -14.55 6.29
CA THR A 139 -6.62 -14.15 7.19
C THR A 139 -7.12 -13.43 8.43
N LYS A 140 -6.21 -13.22 9.41
CA LYS A 140 -6.49 -12.37 10.58
C LYS A 140 -6.67 -10.88 10.25
N LEU A 141 -6.71 -10.50 8.96
CA LEU A 141 -6.93 -9.11 8.53
C LEU A 141 -8.26 -8.55 9.06
N PHE A 142 -9.27 -9.40 9.16
CA PHE A 142 -10.62 -9.03 9.61
C PHE A 142 -10.91 -9.41 11.07
N ARG A 143 -9.87 -9.72 11.89
CA ARG A 143 -10.05 -10.19 13.28
C ARG A 143 -10.85 -9.21 14.17
N ASP A 144 -10.75 -7.92 13.91
CA ASP A 144 -11.41 -6.87 14.70
C ASP A 144 -12.79 -6.48 14.13
N THR A 145 -13.29 -7.21 13.11
CA THR A 145 -14.64 -7.01 12.58
C THR A 145 -15.65 -7.91 13.31
N PRO A 146 -16.97 -7.60 13.25
CA PRO A 146 -18.01 -8.45 13.83
C PRO A 146 -17.89 -9.89 13.35
N TRP A 147 -18.16 -10.86 14.23
CA TRP A 147 -18.02 -12.28 13.94
C TRP A 147 -18.82 -12.73 12.70
N LEU A 148 -20.03 -12.20 12.55
CA LEU A 148 -20.91 -12.48 11.41
C LEU A 148 -20.24 -12.05 10.08
N PHE A 149 -19.59 -10.88 10.05
CA PHE A 149 -18.82 -10.44 8.88
C PHE A 149 -17.68 -11.40 8.57
N ARG A 150 -16.93 -11.86 9.58
CA ARG A 150 -15.80 -12.79 9.39
C ARG A 150 -16.24 -14.15 8.78
N VAL A 151 -17.44 -14.62 9.12
CA VAL A 151 -17.98 -15.88 8.59
C VAL A 151 -18.54 -15.67 7.17
N LEU A 152 -19.33 -14.62 6.97
CA LEU A 152 -20.03 -14.39 5.70
C LEU A 152 -19.16 -13.78 4.61
N PHE A 153 -18.15 -12.97 4.98
CA PHE A 153 -17.33 -12.25 4.01
C PHE A 153 -16.49 -13.17 3.09
N PRO A 154 -15.83 -14.24 3.56
CA PRO A 154 -15.16 -15.20 2.69
C PRO A 154 -16.12 -15.88 1.71
N ILE A 155 -17.32 -16.25 2.17
CA ILE A 155 -18.38 -16.84 1.33
C ILE A 155 -18.82 -15.85 0.26
N PHE A 156 -19.11 -14.62 0.65
CA PHE A 156 -19.46 -13.53 -0.26
C PHE A 156 -18.35 -13.27 -1.30
N GLN A 157 -17.10 -13.24 -0.87
CA GLN A 157 -15.95 -13.06 -1.77
C GLN A 157 -15.78 -14.23 -2.74
N LYS A 158 -16.05 -15.46 -2.30
CA LYS A 158 -15.89 -16.66 -3.12
C LYS A 158 -17.00 -16.80 -4.17
N PHE A 159 -18.25 -16.60 -3.78
CA PHE A 159 -19.41 -16.93 -4.62
C PHE A 159 -20.04 -15.71 -5.30
N ILE A 160 -20.04 -14.55 -4.65
CA ILE A 160 -20.71 -13.34 -5.18
C ILE A 160 -19.72 -12.46 -5.95
N THR A 161 -18.65 -12.00 -5.30
CA THR A 161 -17.69 -11.09 -5.97
C THR A 161 -16.66 -11.84 -6.80
N ARG A 162 -16.46 -13.13 -6.51
CA ARG A 162 -15.41 -13.98 -7.10
C ARG A 162 -14.01 -13.38 -6.95
N GLY A 163 -13.83 -12.56 -5.92
CA GLY A 163 -12.58 -11.85 -5.60
C GLY A 163 -11.72 -12.56 -4.55
N TYR A 164 -12.16 -13.71 -4.06
CA TYR A 164 -11.42 -14.51 -3.08
C TYR A 164 -10.08 -14.98 -3.66
N VAL A 165 -9.02 -14.81 -2.88
CA VAL A 165 -7.67 -15.28 -3.20
C VAL A 165 -7.12 -16.03 -2.00
N SER A 166 -6.55 -17.22 -2.21
CA SER A 166 -5.87 -17.95 -1.16
C SER A 166 -4.57 -17.25 -0.72
N GLN A 167 -4.12 -17.55 0.48
CA GLN A 167 -2.84 -17.02 1.00
C GLN A 167 -1.67 -17.40 0.08
N ARG A 168 -1.64 -18.66 -0.39
CA ARG A 168 -0.62 -19.14 -1.33
C ARG A 168 -0.61 -18.32 -2.61
N MET A 169 -1.75 -18.13 -3.26
CA MET A 169 -1.86 -17.36 -4.49
C MET A 169 -1.46 -15.89 -4.28
N ALA A 170 -1.85 -15.29 -3.15
CA ALA A 170 -1.42 -13.93 -2.83
C ALA A 170 0.10 -13.84 -2.67
N GLY A 171 0.71 -14.82 -2.02
CA GLY A 171 2.17 -14.92 -1.89
C GLY A 171 2.88 -15.09 -3.24
N GLU A 172 2.39 -15.97 -4.10
CA GLU A 172 2.90 -16.15 -5.46
C GLU A 172 2.84 -14.85 -6.28
N ARG A 173 1.75 -14.10 -6.19
CA ARG A 173 1.60 -12.80 -6.86
C ARG A 173 2.57 -11.74 -6.32
N VAL A 174 2.80 -11.72 -5.01
CA VAL A 174 3.81 -10.85 -4.41
C VAL A 174 5.20 -11.20 -4.94
N ALA A 175 5.55 -12.49 -4.96
CA ALA A 175 6.82 -12.97 -5.48
C ALA A 175 7.01 -12.59 -6.97
N GLN A 176 5.99 -12.79 -7.80
CA GLN A 176 6.03 -12.41 -9.22
C GLN A 176 6.35 -10.92 -9.41
N VAL A 177 5.61 -10.03 -8.72
CA VAL A 177 5.84 -8.58 -8.85
C VAL A 177 7.21 -8.18 -8.31
N ALA A 178 7.69 -8.87 -7.26
CA ALA A 178 9.00 -8.58 -6.68
C ALA A 178 10.17 -9.06 -7.55
N THR A 179 10.01 -10.12 -8.36
CA THR A 179 11.14 -10.77 -9.05
C THR A 179 11.10 -10.70 -10.57
N PHE A 180 9.92 -10.77 -11.21
CA PHE A 180 9.84 -10.86 -12.66
C PHE A 180 10.13 -9.50 -13.32
N THR A 181 10.88 -9.53 -14.40
CA THR A 181 11.31 -8.34 -15.17
C THR A 181 10.14 -7.57 -15.78
N GLU A 182 9.08 -8.26 -16.18
CA GLU A 182 7.88 -7.62 -16.74
C GLU A 182 7.20 -6.64 -15.78
N TYR A 183 7.38 -6.83 -14.46
CA TYR A 183 6.85 -5.96 -13.41
C TYR A 183 7.87 -4.90 -12.92
N ALA A 184 9.05 -4.84 -13.51
CA ALA A 184 10.10 -3.88 -13.15
C ALA A 184 9.81 -2.47 -13.70
N LYS A 185 8.65 -1.90 -13.35
CA LYS A 185 8.22 -0.55 -13.78
C LYS A 185 8.00 0.33 -12.55
N PRO A 186 8.67 1.51 -12.48
CA PRO A 186 8.53 2.42 -11.35
C PRO A 186 7.14 3.08 -11.33
N ALA A 187 6.69 3.48 -10.14
CA ALA A 187 5.43 4.18 -9.89
C ALA A 187 4.15 3.41 -10.28
N VAL A 188 4.26 2.22 -10.83
CA VAL A 188 3.09 1.42 -11.24
C VAL A 188 2.44 0.78 -10.01
N HIS A 189 1.10 0.77 -10.00
CA HIS A 189 0.33 -0.06 -9.09
C HIS A 189 -0.15 -1.30 -9.84
N TRP A 190 0.44 -2.44 -9.53
CA TRP A 190 0.04 -3.73 -10.08
C TRP A 190 -1.18 -4.26 -9.34
N SER A 191 -2.13 -4.79 -10.04
CA SER A 191 -3.36 -5.27 -9.44
C SER A 191 -3.89 -6.51 -10.13
N TRP A 192 -4.56 -7.34 -9.36
CA TRP A 192 -5.44 -8.39 -9.89
C TRP A 192 -6.91 -7.97 -9.82
N GLY A 193 -7.23 -6.78 -9.26
CA GLY A 193 -8.58 -6.20 -9.16
C GLY A 193 -9.52 -6.97 -8.22
N ASN A 194 -10.79 -6.56 -8.20
CA ASN A 194 -11.83 -7.18 -7.37
C ASN A 194 -12.65 -8.25 -8.10
N ARG A 195 -12.45 -8.44 -9.40
CA ARG A 195 -13.20 -9.40 -10.22
C ARG A 195 -12.28 -10.45 -10.81
N GLN A 196 -11.36 -10.95 -10.01
CA GLN A 196 -10.32 -11.82 -10.55
C GLN A 196 -10.72 -13.28 -10.52
N LYS A 197 -10.60 -13.86 -11.68
CA LYS A 197 -10.53 -15.31 -11.82
C LYS A 197 -9.11 -15.76 -11.44
N THR A 198 -9.01 -16.94 -10.85
CA THR A 198 -7.75 -17.64 -10.60
C THR A 198 -6.89 -17.67 -11.86
N GLY A 199 -5.60 -17.39 -11.72
CA GLY A 199 -4.65 -17.44 -12.84
C GLY A 199 -4.61 -16.22 -13.77
N ARG A 200 -5.40 -15.18 -13.54
CA ARG A 200 -5.32 -13.96 -14.35
C ARG A 200 -4.01 -13.21 -14.05
N LYS A 201 -3.33 -12.76 -15.10
CA LYS A 201 -2.11 -11.95 -14.97
C LYS A 201 -2.40 -10.61 -14.30
N ALA A 202 -1.41 -10.09 -13.59
CA ALA A 202 -1.44 -8.72 -13.08
C ALA A 202 -1.54 -7.71 -14.23
N PHE A 203 -2.16 -6.62 -13.95
CA PHE A 203 -2.25 -5.47 -14.85
C PHE A 203 -1.91 -4.17 -14.12
N SER A 204 -1.46 -3.19 -14.87
CA SER A 204 -1.27 -1.85 -14.35
C SER A 204 -2.62 -1.20 -14.05
N GLN A 205 -2.88 -0.89 -12.79
CA GLN A 205 -4.12 -0.26 -12.38
C GLN A 205 -4.01 1.27 -12.51
N LYS A 206 -5.01 1.90 -13.13
CA LYS A 206 -5.09 3.36 -13.17
C LYS A 206 -5.26 3.92 -11.76
N LEU A 207 -4.34 4.78 -11.36
CA LEU A 207 -4.39 5.43 -10.06
C LEU A 207 -5.32 6.66 -10.07
N SER A 208 -5.98 6.90 -8.95
CA SER A 208 -6.83 8.07 -8.76
C SER A 208 -6.01 9.35 -8.63
N LYS A 209 -6.61 10.49 -8.98
CA LYS A 209 -5.98 11.81 -8.82
C LYS A 209 -5.45 12.06 -7.40
N ARG A 210 -6.10 11.49 -6.37
CA ARG A 210 -5.67 11.61 -4.96
C ARG A 210 -4.34 10.92 -4.68
N ILE A 211 -4.02 9.85 -5.42
CA ILE A 211 -2.76 9.10 -5.25
C ILE A 211 -1.63 9.77 -6.04
N ILE A 212 -1.92 10.22 -7.25
CA ILE A 212 -0.91 10.79 -8.16
C ILE A 212 -0.75 12.30 -8.02
N ASP A 213 -1.49 12.96 -7.12
CA ASP A 213 -1.35 14.39 -6.85
C ASP A 213 0.06 14.69 -6.33
N PRO A 214 0.88 15.46 -7.09
CA PRO A 214 2.28 15.71 -6.71
C PRO A 214 2.42 16.48 -5.40
N LYS A 215 1.47 17.37 -5.11
CA LYS A 215 1.46 18.16 -3.88
C LYS A 215 1.18 17.26 -2.68
N ILE A 216 0.16 16.44 -2.76
CA ILE A 216 -0.22 15.52 -1.68
C ILE A 216 0.86 14.47 -1.45
N SER A 217 1.43 13.86 -2.51
CA SER A 217 2.48 12.86 -2.37
C SER A 217 3.74 13.44 -1.73
N LYS A 218 4.19 14.63 -2.17
CA LYS A 218 5.34 15.33 -1.60
C LYS A 218 5.11 15.70 -0.13
N GLN A 219 3.99 16.34 0.19
CA GLN A 219 3.67 16.73 1.57
C GLN A 219 3.51 15.52 2.50
N THR A 220 2.86 14.43 2.03
CA THR A 220 2.74 13.19 2.81
C THR A 220 4.13 12.65 3.12
N TYR A 221 5.03 12.61 2.16
CA TYR A 221 6.40 12.14 2.34
C TYR A 221 7.16 12.99 3.37
N GLU A 222 7.22 14.31 3.18
CA GLU A 222 7.98 15.24 4.04
C GLU A 222 7.46 15.28 5.48
N LEU A 223 6.13 15.32 5.66
CA LEU A 223 5.52 15.28 6.99
C LEU A 223 5.75 13.92 7.66
N THR A 224 5.75 12.82 6.90
CA THR A 224 6.07 11.51 7.45
C THR A 224 7.51 11.44 7.94
N GLN A 225 8.48 11.98 7.18
CA GLN A 225 9.89 12.04 7.61
C GLN A 225 10.03 12.71 8.98
N LYS A 226 9.34 13.85 9.19
CA LYS A 226 9.32 14.55 10.49
C LYS A 226 8.72 13.69 11.60
N LEU A 227 7.57 13.07 11.35
CA LEU A 227 6.84 12.29 12.35
C LEU A 227 7.56 11.01 12.77
N VAL A 228 8.38 10.43 11.89
CA VAL A 228 9.18 9.24 12.22
C VAL A 228 10.60 9.58 12.68
N GLY A 229 10.97 10.86 12.73
CA GLY A 229 12.27 11.34 13.24
C GLY A 229 13.44 11.12 12.28
N LEU A 230 13.21 11.22 10.98
CA LEU A 230 14.28 11.16 9.96
C LEU A 230 14.86 12.55 9.65
N ILE A 231 14.13 13.61 9.96
CA ILE A 231 14.52 15.02 9.86
C ILE A 231 13.90 15.83 10.99
#